data_13baf32327873820aebc6a12955d33d8
#
_entry.id   13baf32327873820aebc6a12955d33d8
#
_cell.length_a   1.000
_cell.length_b   1.000
_cell.length_c   1.000
_cell.angle_alpha   90.00
_cell.angle_beta   90.00
_cell.angle_gamma   90.00
#
_symmetry.space_group_name_H-M   'P 1'
#
loop_
_entity.id
_entity.type
_entity.pdbx_description
1 polymer ?
#
loop_
_entity_poly.entity_id
_entity_poly.type
_entity_poly.pdbx_seq_one_letter_code
_entity_poly.pdbx_strand_id
1 'polypeptide(L)'
;MKLSSIFGRKKRIDDDPRIRVTKDISPEDFILVNDQSYSYRKKVLPEASTIEFWKDSGLVAFLSDRRFLKGEILDVGCGSGEIDIIIAMKGYNITAVDISPLAIEMAKVYASNFPECKERIKFLAGDIEKMNFDRSFSTAIISHTLEHVINPEKMMDKVLSILEPDSYILVAVPNKKAWNDRTHLRYYSERSLKKFLSQYSDELETRIDKHERMIYSVVKKHS
;
A
#
# COMPACT_ATOMS: atom_id res chain seq x y z
N MET A 1 -8.71 -19.77 -4.92
CA MET A 1 -9.38 -19.07 -6.05
C MET A 1 -8.35 -18.19 -6.73
N LYS A 2 -8.17 -18.26 -8.04
CA LYS A 2 -7.07 -17.52 -8.70
C LYS A 2 -7.46 -16.04 -8.78
N LEU A 3 -6.64 -15.12 -8.27
CA LEU A 3 -6.79 -13.66 -8.39
C LEU A 3 -7.13 -13.23 -9.83
N SER A 4 -6.58 -13.93 -10.82
CA SER A 4 -6.84 -13.69 -12.25
C SER A 4 -8.29 -13.88 -12.69
N SER A 5 -9.13 -14.62 -11.95
CA SER A 5 -10.52 -14.87 -12.31
C SER A 5 -11.48 -13.78 -11.82
N ILE A 6 -11.08 -13.01 -10.81
CA ILE A 6 -11.89 -11.94 -10.23
C ILE A 6 -11.88 -10.69 -11.13
N PHE A 7 -10.79 -10.49 -11.90
CA PHE A 7 -10.63 -9.35 -12.80
C PHE A 7 -11.09 -9.60 -14.24
N GLY A 8 -11.90 -10.66 -14.47
CA GLY A 8 -12.46 -11.01 -15.78
C GLY A 8 -13.57 -10.05 -16.23
N ARG A 9 -13.29 -9.29 -17.29
CA ARG A 9 -14.21 -8.67 -18.25
C ARG A 9 -15.51 -8.01 -17.72
N LYS A 10 -15.42 -7.04 -16.79
CA LYS A 10 -16.50 -6.06 -16.59
C LYS A 10 -15.94 -4.66 -16.82
N LYS A 11 -16.75 -3.77 -17.43
CA LYS A 11 -16.39 -2.37 -17.70
C LYS A 11 -15.63 -1.78 -16.53
N ARG A 12 -14.37 -1.48 -16.74
CA ARG A 12 -13.45 -0.89 -15.76
C ARG A 12 -13.64 0.62 -15.77
N ILE A 13 -13.23 1.32 -14.72
CA ILE A 13 -12.93 2.78 -14.71
C ILE A 13 -12.06 3.14 -15.92
N ASP A 14 -11.31 2.17 -16.40
CA ASP A 14 -10.53 2.16 -17.63
C ASP A 14 -11.28 2.66 -18.88
N ASP A 15 -12.61 2.71 -18.89
CA ASP A 15 -13.41 3.14 -20.03
C ASP A 15 -13.82 4.61 -19.96
N ASP A 16 -13.44 5.39 -18.91
CA ASP A 16 -13.63 6.83 -18.91
C ASP A 16 -12.45 7.51 -19.64
N PRO A 17 -12.68 8.00 -20.87
CA PRO A 17 -11.61 8.60 -21.67
C PRO A 17 -11.13 9.95 -21.13
N ARG A 18 -11.78 10.49 -20.09
CA ARG A 18 -11.56 11.85 -19.60
C ARG A 18 -10.39 11.98 -18.63
N ILE A 19 -10.01 10.92 -17.92
CA ILE A 19 -8.93 10.97 -16.94
C ILE A 19 -7.83 9.97 -17.30
N ARG A 20 -6.69 10.48 -17.74
CA ARG A 20 -5.44 9.73 -17.85
C ARG A 20 -4.53 10.17 -16.71
N VAL A 21 -4.16 9.25 -15.85
CA VAL A 21 -3.12 9.52 -14.87
C VAL A 21 -1.79 9.61 -15.59
N THR A 22 -1.20 10.79 -15.60
CA THR A 22 0.15 11.06 -16.11
C THR A 22 0.99 11.63 -14.97
N LYS A 23 2.31 11.68 -15.17
CA LYS A 23 3.21 12.27 -14.15
C LYS A 23 2.96 13.78 -13.92
N ASP A 24 2.27 14.43 -14.84
CA ASP A 24 1.95 15.86 -14.81
C ASP A 24 0.53 16.14 -14.27
N ILE A 25 -0.13 15.13 -13.69
CA ILE A 25 -1.47 15.26 -13.08
C ILE A 25 -1.41 16.23 -11.89
N SER A 26 -2.42 17.08 -11.76
CA SER A 26 -2.51 17.95 -10.58
C SER A 26 -2.76 17.12 -9.31
N PRO A 27 -2.34 17.58 -8.12
CA PRO A 27 -2.61 16.88 -6.86
C PRO A 27 -4.12 16.65 -6.63
N GLU A 28 -4.96 17.62 -6.98
CA GLU A 28 -6.41 17.55 -6.84
C GLU A 28 -7.01 16.49 -7.75
N ASP A 29 -6.59 16.47 -9.02
CA ASP A 29 -7.05 15.45 -9.98
C ASP A 29 -6.55 14.06 -9.60
N PHE A 30 -5.34 13.97 -9.04
CA PHE A 30 -4.79 12.70 -8.56
C PHE A 30 -5.62 12.12 -7.40
N ILE A 31 -6.03 12.97 -6.44
CA ILE A 31 -6.95 12.55 -5.35
C ILE A 31 -8.28 12.09 -5.93
N LEU A 32 -8.86 12.87 -6.86
CA LEU A 32 -10.14 12.54 -7.50
C LEU A 32 -10.11 11.18 -8.22
N VAL A 33 -9.01 10.89 -8.93
CA VAL A 33 -8.84 9.59 -9.61
C VAL A 33 -8.79 8.44 -8.61
N ASN A 34 -8.07 8.61 -7.49
CA ASN A 34 -8.03 7.60 -6.44
C ASN A 34 -9.41 7.39 -5.82
N ASP A 35 -10.14 8.46 -5.48
CA ASP A 35 -11.52 8.36 -4.95
C ASP A 35 -12.46 7.63 -5.93
N GLN A 36 -12.36 7.91 -7.22
CA GLN A 36 -13.13 7.21 -8.25
C GLN A 36 -12.78 5.73 -8.32
N SER A 37 -11.49 5.38 -8.20
CA SER A 37 -11.03 4.00 -8.16
C SER A 37 -11.63 3.25 -6.97
N TYR A 38 -11.64 3.84 -5.77
CA TYR A 38 -12.25 3.23 -4.59
C TYR A 38 -13.77 3.11 -4.70
N SER A 39 -14.44 4.14 -5.23
CA SER A 39 -15.89 4.07 -5.51
C SER A 39 -16.26 2.93 -6.44
N TYR A 40 -15.43 2.69 -7.46
CA TYR A 40 -15.62 1.57 -8.39
C TYR A 40 -15.35 0.22 -7.73
N ARG A 41 -14.26 0.08 -6.97
CA ARG A 41 -13.96 -1.15 -6.22
C ARG A 41 -15.10 -1.57 -5.33
N LYS A 42 -15.68 -0.64 -4.57
CA LYS A 42 -16.83 -0.90 -3.69
C LYS A 42 -18.04 -1.48 -4.43
N LYS A 43 -18.26 -1.08 -5.69
CA LYS A 43 -19.40 -1.55 -6.52
C LYS A 43 -19.14 -2.90 -7.18
N VAL A 44 -17.89 -3.18 -7.56
CA VAL A 44 -17.55 -4.27 -8.50
C VAL A 44 -16.89 -5.46 -7.82
N LEU A 45 -16.24 -5.23 -6.69
CA LEU A 45 -15.46 -6.25 -5.97
C LEU A 45 -15.72 -6.19 -4.45
N PRO A 46 -16.97 -6.31 -3.99
CA PRO A 46 -17.25 -6.28 -2.55
C PRO A 46 -16.50 -7.38 -1.79
N GLU A 47 -16.25 -8.54 -2.43
CA GLU A 47 -15.56 -9.68 -1.80
C GLU A 47 -14.05 -9.46 -1.67
N ALA A 48 -13.41 -8.74 -2.60
CA ALA A 48 -11.99 -8.41 -2.50
C ALA A 48 -11.68 -7.34 -1.43
N SER A 49 -12.72 -6.68 -0.93
CA SER A 49 -12.69 -5.77 0.22
C SER A 49 -12.98 -6.52 1.51
N THR A 50 -12.53 -7.76 1.65
CA THR A 50 -12.77 -8.57 2.84
C THR A 50 -11.46 -9.14 3.38
N ILE A 51 -11.40 -9.26 4.70
CA ILE A 51 -10.29 -9.93 5.40
C ILE A 51 -10.13 -11.37 4.91
N GLU A 52 -11.24 -12.06 4.65
CA GLU A 52 -11.25 -13.44 4.17
C GLU A 52 -10.48 -13.62 2.86
N PHE A 53 -10.50 -12.62 2.00
CA PHE A 53 -9.75 -12.66 0.74
C PHE A 53 -8.23 -12.55 0.97
N TRP A 54 -7.81 -11.73 1.93
CA TRP A 54 -6.39 -11.40 2.13
C TRP A 54 -5.68 -12.26 3.16
N LYS A 55 -6.38 -12.75 4.19
CA LYS A 55 -5.77 -13.38 5.39
C LYS A 55 -4.77 -14.50 5.09
N ASP A 56 -5.00 -15.27 4.03
CA ASP A 56 -4.17 -16.41 3.63
C ASP A 56 -3.29 -16.10 2.40
N SER A 57 -3.16 -14.82 2.03
CA SER A 57 -2.34 -14.41 0.89
C SER A 57 -0.85 -14.39 1.22
N GLY A 58 -0.01 -14.60 0.19
CA GLY A 58 1.44 -14.42 0.31
C GLY A 58 1.82 -12.99 0.68
N LEU A 59 1.01 -12.00 0.26
CA LEU A 59 1.16 -10.61 0.65
C LEU A 59 1.04 -10.43 2.17
N VAL A 60 -0.03 -10.94 2.79
CA VAL A 60 -0.21 -10.85 4.24
C VAL A 60 0.87 -11.64 4.98
N ALA A 61 1.24 -12.83 4.48
CA ALA A 61 2.34 -13.59 5.07
C ALA A 61 3.65 -12.80 5.05
N PHE A 62 3.93 -12.08 3.98
CA PHE A 62 5.10 -11.20 3.87
C PHE A 62 5.01 -9.99 4.81
N LEU A 63 3.91 -9.24 4.77
CA LEU A 63 3.75 -8.00 5.54
C LEU A 63 3.61 -8.25 7.05
N SER A 64 3.28 -9.48 7.47
CA SER A 64 3.19 -9.86 8.90
C SER A 64 4.36 -10.72 9.38
N ASP A 65 5.45 -10.77 8.65
CA ASP A 65 6.67 -11.49 9.07
C ASP A 65 7.31 -10.81 10.29
N ARG A 66 7.29 -11.51 11.43
CA ARG A 66 7.77 -11.00 12.72
C ARG A 66 9.27 -10.68 12.76
N ARG A 67 10.05 -11.10 11.78
CA ARG A 67 11.46 -10.71 11.66
C ARG A 67 11.60 -9.22 11.36
N PHE A 68 10.63 -8.64 10.66
CA PHE A 68 10.67 -7.29 10.13
C PHE A 68 9.55 -6.41 10.69
N LEU A 69 8.36 -6.99 10.95
CA LEU A 69 7.23 -6.27 11.50
C LEU A 69 7.36 -6.13 13.01
N LYS A 70 7.62 -4.91 13.49
CA LYS A 70 7.84 -4.62 14.91
C LYS A 70 7.41 -3.19 15.28
N GLY A 71 7.15 -2.97 16.57
CA GLY A 71 6.86 -1.66 17.15
C GLY A 71 5.64 -0.96 16.57
N GLU A 72 5.72 0.36 16.48
CA GLU A 72 4.71 1.22 15.84
C GLU A 72 4.87 1.14 14.32
N ILE A 73 3.78 0.89 13.62
CA ILE A 73 3.77 0.66 12.17
C ILE A 73 3.17 1.85 11.45
N LEU A 74 3.79 2.25 10.36
CA LEU A 74 3.25 3.18 9.37
C LEU A 74 2.84 2.40 8.13
N ASP A 75 1.58 2.47 7.70
CA ASP A 75 1.18 1.99 6.38
C ASP A 75 0.90 3.17 5.45
N VAL A 76 1.62 3.22 4.32
CA VAL A 76 1.52 4.30 3.33
C VAL A 76 0.78 3.80 2.10
N GLY A 77 -0.40 4.37 1.83
CA GLY A 77 -1.31 3.91 0.79
C GLY A 77 -2.16 2.74 1.26
N CYS A 78 -2.74 2.85 2.46
CA CYS A 78 -3.45 1.77 3.13
C CYS A 78 -4.77 1.36 2.44
N GLY A 79 -5.28 2.18 1.53
CA GLY A 79 -6.55 1.92 0.86
C GLY A 79 -7.72 1.80 1.83
N SER A 80 -8.51 0.75 1.66
CA SER A 80 -9.69 0.44 2.49
C SER A 80 -9.35 -0.34 3.77
N GLY A 81 -8.08 -0.51 4.12
CA GLY A 81 -7.61 -0.92 5.45
C GLY A 81 -7.67 -2.41 5.76
N GLU A 82 -7.88 -3.30 4.79
CA GLU A 82 -8.01 -4.74 5.02
C GLU A 82 -6.73 -5.33 5.62
N ILE A 83 -5.58 -4.92 5.12
CA ILE A 83 -4.26 -5.38 5.60
C ILE A 83 -4.01 -4.85 7.01
N ASP A 84 -4.34 -3.57 7.26
CA ASP A 84 -4.18 -2.96 8.57
C ASP A 84 -4.99 -3.68 9.64
N ILE A 85 -6.24 -4.04 9.32
CA ILE A 85 -7.10 -4.79 10.24
C ILE A 85 -6.48 -6.15 10.57
N ILE A 86 -5.98 -6.89 9.56
CA ILE A 86 -5.32 -8.19 9.77
C ILE A 86 -4.07 -8.05 10.66
N ILE A 87 -3.27 -7.01 10.45
CA ILE A 87 -2.07 -6.74 11.24
C ILE A 87 -2.44 -6.31 12.66
N ALA A 88 -3.47 -5.48 12.83
CA ALA A 88 -3.96 -5.05 14.13
C ALA A 88 -4.55 -6.21 14.93
N MET A 89 -5.23 -7.17 14.29
CA MET A 89 -5.69 -8.43 14.93
C MET A 89 -4.52 -9.27 15.46
N LYS A 90 -3.30 -9.09 14.94
CA LYS A 90 -2.08 -9.71 15.47
C LYS A 90 -1.46 -8.94 16.64
N GLY A 91 -2.08 -7.82 17.06
CA GLY A 91 -1.70 -7.03 18.24
C GLY A 91 -0.82 -5.82 17.96
N TYR A 92 -0.56 -5.46 16.71
CA TYR A 92 0.25 -4.29 16.34
C TYR A 92 -0.56 -3.00 16.34
N ASN A 93 0.10 -1.88 16.63
CA ASN A 93 -0.47 -0.54 16.46
C ASN A 93 -0.03 0.03 15.11
N ILE A 94 -0.98 0.64 14.40
CA ILE A 94 -0.77 1.09 13.02
C ILE A 94 -1.25 2.52 12.86
N THR A 95 -0.44 3.35 12.23
CA THR A 95 -0.87 4.61 11.62
C THR A 95 -0.95 4.38 10.11
N ALA A 96 -2.16 4.33 9.59
CA ALA A 96 -2.47 4.02 8.20
C ALA A 96 -2.84 5.31 7.45
N VAL A 97 -2.13 5.60 6.36
CA VAL A 97 -2.29 6.83 5.58
C VAL A 97 -2.70 6.51 4.16
N ASP A 98 -3.69 7.20 3.65
CA ASP A 98 -4.02 7.21 2.21
C ASP A 98 -4.32 8.62 1.74
N ILE A 99 -3.97 8.92 0.49
CA ILE A 99 -4.23 10.24 -0.10
C ILE A 99 -5.72 10.44 -0.39
N SER A 100 -6.49 9.37 -0.55
CA SER A 100 -7.93 9.36 -0.79
C SER A 100 -8.71 9.49 0.52
N PRO A 101 -9.43 10.61 0.76
CA PRO A 101 -10.35 10.71 1.89
C PRO A 101 -11.43 9.62 1.88
N LEU A 102 -11.90 9.23 0.69
CA LEU A 102 -12.91 8.18 0.53
C LEU A 102 -12.38 6.81 0.96
N ALA A 103 -11.12 6.47 0.63
CA ALA A 103 -10.49 5.24 1.08
C ALA A 103 -10.46 5.18 2.61
N ILE A 104 -10.05 6.27 3.25
CA ILE A 104 -9.98 6.38 4.71
C ILE A 104 -11.37 6.28 5.36
N GLU A 105 -12.40 6.88 4.75
CA GLU A 105 -13.78 6.70 5.22
C GLU A 105 -14.21 5.23 5.16
N MET A 106 -13.93 4.56 4.04
CA MET A 106 -14.21 3.13 3.88
C MET A 106 -13.45 2.29 4.90
N ALA A 107 -12.17 2.58 5.11
CA ALA A 107 -11.33 1.87 6.09
C ALA A 107 -11.89 1.99 7.52
N LYS A 108 -12.29 3.19 7.94
CA LYS A 108 -12.90 3.43 9.26
C LYS A 108 -14.21 2.67 9.43
N VAL A 109 -15.09 2.72 8.41
CA VAL A 109 -16.37 1.98 8.42
C VAL A 109 -16.09 0.48 8.48
N TYR A 110 -15.13 -0.01 7.71
CA TYR A 110 -14.80 -1.44 7.70
C TYR A 110 -14.20 -1.90 9.04
N ALA A 111 -13.24 -1.15 9.59
CA ALA A 111 -12.63 -1.44 10.88
C ALA A 111 -13.63 -1.42 12.05
N SER A 112 -14.74 -0.69 11.92
CA SER A 112 -15.79 -0.68 12.97
C SER A 112 -16.46 -2.03 13.19
N ASN A 113 -16.34 -2.95 12.23
CA ASN A 113 -16.81 -4.33 12.35
C ASN A 113 -15.86 -5.22 13.16
N PHE A 114 -14.68 -4.71 13.56
CA PHE A 114 -13.63 -5.43 14.28
C PHE A 114 -13.26 -4.66 15.56
N PRO A 115 -14.13 -4.61 16.57
CA PRO A 115 -13.94 -3.79 17.77
C PRO A 115 -12.69 -4.14 18.55
N GLU A 116 -12.20 -5.40 18.45
CA GLU A 116 -11.01 -5.90 19.13
C GLU A 116 -9.70 -5.27 18.63
N CYS A 117 -9.69 -4.71 17.42
CA CYS A 117 -8.48 -4.13 16.84
C CYS A 117 -8.63 -2.68 16.37
N LYS A 118 -9.85 -2.13 16.29
CA LYS A 118 -10.06 -0.78 15.74
C LYS A 118 -9.30 0.32 16.49
N GLU A 119 -9.13 0.17 17.81
CA GLU A 119 -8.39 1.15 18.63
C GLU A 119 -6.87 1.09 18.40
N ARG A 120 -6.39 0.06 17.69
CA ARG A 120 -4.98 -0.08 17.31
C ARG A 120 -4.66 0.59 15.98
N ILE A 121 -5.67 1.06 15.24
CA ILE A 121 -5.48 1.61 13.91
C ILE A 121 -5.90 3.08 13.89
N LYS A 122 -4.95 3.95 13.56
CA LYS A 122 -5.19 5.37 13.31
C LYS A 122 -5.22 5.62 11.82
N PHE A 123 -6.41 5.78 11.23
CA PHE A 123 -6.58 6.10 9.81
C PHE A 123 -6.53 7.61 9.57
N LEU A 124 -5.66 8.06 8.65
CA LEU A 124 -5.40 9.45 8.31
C LEU A 124 -5.49 9.67 6.79
N ALA A 125 -6.34 10.61 6.37
CA ALA A 125 -6.35 11.06 4.98
C ALA A 125 -5.32 12.15 4.76
N GLY A 126 -4.49 12.02 3.74
CA GLY A 126 -3.52 13.05 3.37
C GLY A 126 -2.35 12.56 2.56
N ASP A 127 -1.63 13.53 2.02
CA ASP A 127 -0.39 13.32 1.29
C ASP A 127 0.75 13.10 2.28
N ILE A 128 1.31 11.90 2.31
CA ILE A 128 2.40 11.52 3.22
C ILE A 128 3.59 12.49 3.14
N GLU A 129 3.88 13.04 1.96
CA GLU A 129 5.00 13.97 1.76
C GLU A 129 4.82 15.28 2.59
N LYS A 130 3.58 15.65 2.91
CA LYS A 130 3.21 16.89 3.61
C LYS A 130 2.82 16.68 5.07
N MET A 131 2.62 15.43 5.49
CA MET A 131 2.20 15.11 6.85
C MET A 131 3.34 15.24 7.85
N ASN A 132 3.00 15.66 9.08
CA ASN A 132 3.90 15.63 10.21
C ASN A 132 3.38 14.66 11.27
N PHE A 133 4.29 13.96 11.90
CA PHE A 133 4.00 12.99 12.95
C PHE A 133 4.72 13.38 14.23
N ASP A 134 4.06 13.17 15.35
CA ASP A 134 4.58 13.43 16.71
C ASP A 134 5.37 12.24 17.27
N ARG A 135 5.57 11.20 16.44
CA ARG A 135 6.27 9.95 16.78
C ARG A 135 7.05 9.43 15.58
N SER A 136 8.01 8.57 15.86
CA SER A 136 8.70 7.76 14.87
C SER A 136 8.08 6.36 14.79
N PHE A 137 8.39 5.63 13.71
CA PHE A 137 7.88 4.30 13.45
C PHE A 137 9.02 3.28 13.35
N SER A 138 8.76 2.08 13.83
CA SER A 138 9.75 0.98 13.78
C SER A 138 9.62 0.14 12.51
N THR A 139 8.48 0.22 11.81
CA THR A 139 8.26 -0.44 10.52
C THR A 139 7.39 0.45 9.63
N ALA A 140 7.75 0.56 8.36
CA ALA A 140 6.86 1.10 7.33
C ALA A 140 6.41 0.00 6.36
N ILE A 141 5.16 0.06 5.94
CA ILE A 141 4.56 -0.75 4.87
C ILE A 141 4.29 0.16 3.67
N ILE A 142 4.69 -0.28 2.49
CA ILE A 142 4.41 0.37 1.21
C ILE A 142 3.95 -0.72 0.25
N SER A 143 2.64 -1.00 0.26
CA SER A 143 2.05 -2.09 -0.49
C SER A 143 1.12 -1.59 -1.57
N HIS A 144 1.35 -1.95 -2.83
CA HIS A 144 0.57 -1.47 -3.99
C HIS A 144 0.48 0.07 -4.07
N THR A 145 1.55 0.76 -3.71
CA THR A 145 1.59 2.21 -3.58
C THR A 145 2.64 2.84 -4.51
N LEU A 146 3.87 2.30 -4.53
CA LEU A 146 4.98 2.87 -5.31
C LEU A 146 4.68 3.04 -6.81
N GLU A 147 3.88 2.16 -7.37
CA GLU A 147 3.48 2.21 -8.78
C GLU A 147 2.54 3.37 -9.09
N HIS A 148 1.84 3.90 -8.08
CA HIS A 148 0.89 5.00 -8.20
C HIS A 148 1.46 6.37 -7.85
N VAL A 149 2.49 6.44 -7.01
CA VAL A 149 3.02 7.71 -6.47
C VAL A 149 3.66 8.57 -7.54
N ILE A 150 3.39 9.87 -7.55
CA ILE A 150 3.98 10.82 -8.52
C ILE A 150 5.49 10.91 -8.30
N ASN A 151 5.94 11.13 -7.07
CA ASN A 151 7.34 11.29 -6.70
C ASN A 151 7.78 10.22 -5.68
N PRO A 152 8.11 9.00 -6.12
CA PRO A 152 8.47 7.91 -5.21
C PRO A 152 9.74 8.20 -4.39
N GLU A 153 10.67 8.99 -4.94
CA GLU A 153 11.88 9.41 -4.22
C GLU A 153 11.51 10.28 -3.01
N LYS A 154 10.69 11.32 -3.19
CA LYS A 154 10.25 12.19 -2.09
C LYS A 154 9.45 11.43 -1.05
N MET A 155 8.60 10.51 -1.49
CA MET A 155 7.85 9.67 -0.56
C MET A 155 8.79 8.79 0.27
N MET A 156 9.79 8.16 -0.35
CA MET A 156 10.78 7.33 0.36
C MET A 156 11.61 8.17 1.34
N ASP A 157 12.09 9.35 0.92
CA ASP A 157 12.82 10.27 1.78
C ASP A 157 11.98 10.68 3.00
N LYS A 158 10.70 10.99 2.78
CA LYS A 158 9.76 11.30 3.87
C LYS A 158 9.57 10.13 4.82
N VAL A 159 9.33 8.93 4.29
CA VAL A 159 9.17 7.72 5.11
C VAL A 159 10.44 7.49 5.95
N LEU A 160 11.61 7.53 5.34
CA LEU A 160 12.87 7.36 6.05
C LEU A 160 13.07 8.42 7.14
N SER A 161 12.65 9.66 6.92
CA SER A 161 12.82 10.75 7.91
C SER A 161 12.02 10.55 9.18
N ILE A 162 10.96 9.75 9.15
CA ILE A 162 10.05 9.49 10.28
C ILE A 162 10.16 8.08 10.86
N LEU A 163 11.10 7.29 10.33
CA LEU A 163 11.41 5.98 10.87
C LEU A 163 12.51 6.07 11.94
N GLU A 164 12.46 5.18 12.90
CA GLU A 164 13.52 4.96 13.90
C GLU A 164 14.80 4.41 13.25
N PRO A 165 15.97 4.55 13.89
CA PRO A 165 17.15 3.76 13.53
C PRO A 165 16.84 2.25 13.56
N ASP A 166 17.51 1.46 12.72
CA ASP A 166 17.34 0.00 12.63
C ASP A 166 15.90 -0.48 12.34
N SER A 167 15.10 0.38 11.75
CA SER A 167 13.74 0.08 11.31
C SER A 167 13.70 -0.61 9.95
N TYR A 168 12.53 -1.10 9.55
CA TYR A 168 12.32 -1.77 8.28
C TYR A 168 11.26 -1.08 7.43
N ILE A 169 11.45 -1.14 6.11
CA ILE A 169 10.41 -0.81 5.13
C ILE A 169 10.06 -2.08 4.36
N LEU A 170 8.81 -2.49 4.43
CA LEU A 170 8.28 -3.64 3.69
C LEU A 170 7.58 -3.13 2.44
N VAL A 171 8.14 -3.44 1.28
CA VAL A 171 7.63 -2.99 -0.02
C VAL A 171 7.03 -4.16 -0.79
N ALA A 172 5.82 -3.98 -1.30
CA ALA A 172 5.16 -4.94 -2.17
C ALA A 172 4.60 -4.24 -3.42
N VAL A 173 5.05 -4.65 -4.61
CA VAL A 173 4.58 -4.08 -5.88
C VAL A 173 4.27 -5.18 -6.90
N PRO A 174 3.35 -4.94 -7.86
CA PRO A 174 3.11 -5.86 -8.95
C PRO A 174 4.37 -6.07 -9.81
N ASN A 175 4.64 -7.32 -10.19
CA ASN A 175 5.75 -7.65 -11.06
C ASN A 175 5.43 -7.29 -12.51
N LYS A 176 6.08 -6.27 -13.04
CA LYS A 176 5.89 -5.74 -14.39
C LYS A 176 4.41 -5.38 -14.63
N LYS A 177 3.89 -5.71 -15.82
CA LYS A 177 2.48 -5.51 -16.19
C LYS A 177 1.57 -6.65 -15.70
N ALA A 178 1.86 -7.24 -14.54
CA ALA A 178 1.01 -8.28 -13.96
C ALA A 178 -0.43 -7.82 -13.80
N TRP A 179 -0.59 -6.56 -13.47
CA TRP A 179 -1.85 -5.86 -13.30
C TRP A 179 -1.88 -4.67 -14.27
N ASN A 180 -2.77 -4.75 -15.27
CA ASN A 180 -2.96 -3.63 -16.20
C ASN A 180 -3.95 -2.65 -15.57
N ASP A 181 -3.43 -1.73 -14.77
CA ASP A 181 -4.18 -0.67 -14.12
C ASP A 181 -3.73 0.68 -14.70
N ARG A 182 -4.68 1.53 -15.11
CA ARG A 182 -4.40 2.85 -15.69
C ARG A 182 -3.90 3.86 -14.68
N THR A 183 -4.08 3.59 -13.41
CA THR A 183 -3.54 4.40 -12.32
C THR A 183 -2.07 4.14 -12.06
N HIS A 184 -1.48 3.10 -12.68
CA HIS A 184 -0.06 2.83 -12.59
C HIS A 184 0.76 3.84 -13.40
N LEU A 185 1.47 4.73 -12.74
CA LEU A 185 2.42 5.66 -13.34
C LEU A 185 3.73 4.98 -13.76
N ARG A 186 4.00 3.79 -13.21
CA ARG A 186 5.20 2.98 -13.51
C ARG A 186 4.99 1.51 -13.27
N TYR A 187 5.91 0.72 -13.82
CA TYR A 187 5.92 -0.74 -13.64
C TYR A 187 7.30 -1.16 -13.15
N TYR A 188 7.31 -2.02 -12.15
CA TYR A 188 8.55 -2.56 -11.59
C TYR A 188 8.84 -3.98 -12.12
N SER A 189 10.12 -4.24 -12.39
CA SER A 189 10.71 -5.57 -12.41
C SER A 189 11.54 -5.73 -11.14
N GLU A 190 11.90 -6.94 -10.77
CA GLU A 190 12.80 -7.18 -9.64
C GLU A 190 14.08 -6.31 -9.74
N ARG A 191 14.71 -6.30 -10.91
CA ARG A 191 15.92 -5.51 -11.17
C ARG A 191 15.68 -4.00 -10.98
N SER A 192 14.57 -3.46 -11.50
CA SER A 192 14.29 -2.02 -11.41
C SER A 192 13.88 -1.61 -10.02
N LEU A 193 13.12 -2.44 -9.29
CA LEU A 193 12.78 -2.19 -7.91
C LEU A 193 14.03 -2.24 -7.01
N LYS A 194 14.85 -3.28 -7.17
CA LYS A 194 16.11 -3.40 -6.43
C LYS A 194 17.03 -2.21 -6.68
N LYS A 195 17.19 -1.77 -7.94
CA LYS A 195 17.96 -0.57 -8.28
C LYS A 195 17.40 0.69 -7.62
N PHE A 196 16.09 0.84 -7.56
CA PHE A 196 15.43 1.97 -6.90
C PHE A 196 15.65 1.95 -5.39
N LEU A 197 15.43 0.80 -4.74
CA LEU A 197 15.52 0.68 -3.28
C LEU A 197 16.97 0.69 -2.77
N SER A 198 17.95 0.24 -3.56
CA SER A 198 19.37 0.27 -3.17
C SER A 198 19.95 1.66 -3.01
N GLN A 199 19.23 2.73 -3.36
CA GLN A 199 19.61 4.11 -3.07
C GLN A 199 19.41 4.47 -1.59
N TYR A 200 18.62 3.68 -0.86
CA TYR A 200 18.19 3.95 0.51
C TYR A 200 18.81 2.99 1.54
N SER A 201 19.36 1.87 1.10
CA SER A 201 20.00 0.91 1.98
C SER A 201 20.84 -0.11 1.19
N ASP A 202 21.96 -0.53 1.80
CA ASP A 202 22.76 -1.66 1.32
C ASP A 202 22.19 -3.01 1.82
N GLU A 203 21.43 -2.99 2.92
CA GLU A 203 20.72 -4.16 3.43
C GLU A 203 19.32 -4.25 2.81
N LEU A 204 19.26 -4.91 1.65
CA LEU A 204 18.08 -5.06 0.83
C LEU A 204 17.83 -6.52 0.47
N GLU A 205 16.72 -7.08 0.91
CA GLU A 205 16.23 -8.38 0.46
C GLU A 205 15.12 -8.18 -0.58
N THR A 206 15.18 -8.91 -1.70
CA THR A 206 14.13 -8.86 -2.72
C THR A 206 13.80 -10.25 -3.20
N ARG A 207 12.52 -10.58 -3.32
CA ARG A 207 12.03 -11.85 -3.86
C ARG A 207 10.80 -11.67 -4.76
N ILE A 208 10.62 -12.59 -5.69
CA ILE A 208 9.43 -12.65 -6.54
C ILE A 208 8.50 -13.74 -6.03
N ASP A 209 7.24 -13.37 -5.80
CA ASP A 209 6.15 -14.34 -5.73
C ASP A 209 5.55 -14.54 -7.14
N LYS A 210 5.80 -15.72 -7.71
CA LYS A 210 5.33 -16.04 -9.06
C LYS A 210 3.83 -16.35 -9.10
N HIS A 211 3.26 -16.83 -8.00
CA HIS A 211 1.85 -17.17 -7.90
C HIS A 211 1.00 -15.90 -7.83
N GLU A 212 1.33 -14.98 -6.94
CA GLU A 212 0.65 -13.70 -6.80
C GLU A 212 1.14 -12.66 -7.82
N ARG A 213 2.25 -12.96 -8.52
CA ARG A 213 2.89 -12.07 -9.50
C ARG A 213 3.33 -10.74 -8.88
N MET A 214 3.84 -10.83 -7.65
CA MET A 214 4.32 -9.71 -6.84
C MET A 214 5.83 -9.73 -6.68
N ILE A 215 6.39 -8.58 -6.39
CA ILE A 215 7.76 -8.42 -5.92
C ILE A 215 7.70 -7.90 -4.49
N TYR A 216 8.34 -8.60 -3.57
CA TYR A 216 8.45 -8.25 -2.18
C TYR A 216 9.88 -7.82 -1.87
N SER A 217 10.03 -6.69 -1.18
CA SER A 217 11.34 -6.20 -0.75
C SER A 217 11.32 -5.76 0.70
N VAL A 218 12.38 -6.08 1.41
CA VAL A 218 12.66 -5.56 2.76
C VAL A 218 13.85 -4.63 2.65
N VAL A 219 13.69 -3.41 3.13
CA VAL A 219 14.76 -2.39 3.20
C VAL A 219 15.00 -2.10 4.66
N LYS A 220 16.24 -2.25 5.14
CA LYS A 220 16.61 -1.88 6.50
C LYS A 220 17.14 -0.46 6.51
N LYS A 221 16.57 0.41 7.35
CA LYS A 221 17.14 1.73 7.62
C LYS A 221 18.33 1.57 8.58
N HIS A 222 19.46 2.13 8.20
CA HIS A 222 20.62 2.25 9.10
C HIS A 222 20.48 3.43 10.06
N SER A 223 21.28 3.39 11.13
CA SER A 223 21.41 4.46 12.14
C SER A 223 22.02 5.73 11.55
#